data_6089de698f6972e4c91b5c44949dbf98
#
_entry.id   6089de698f6972e4c91b5c44949dbf98
#
_cell.length_a   1.000
_cell.length_b   1.000
_cell.length_c   1.000
_cell.angle_alpha   90.00
_cell.angle_beta   90.00
_cell.angle_gamma   90.00
#
_symmetry.space_group_name_H-M   'P 1'
#
loop_
_entity.id
_entity.type
_entity.pdbx_description
1 polymer ?
#
loop_
_entity_poly.entity_id
_entity_poly.type
_entity_poly.pdbx_seq_one_letter_code
_entity_poly.pdbx_strand_id
1 'polypeptide(L)'
;MTATDFDAEREYDDQTFSAVEVFRSDRMKVVCGYFEPGQFIPVHAPSSDVAIHVQSGEGVVRDGEEEHRVGAGDVVVVEADTDRGVKADDDSSLEALLVTAPPPTDAEHEPVRTGLKRGEFDPKES
;
A
#
# COMPACT_ATOMS: atom_id res chain seq x y z
N MET A 1 1.90 3.13 23.97
CA MET A 1 2.92 2.52 23.13
C MET A 1 2.36 1.28 22.46
N THR A 2 2.67 1.09 21.17
CA THR A 2 2.20 -0.06 20.38
C THR A 2 3.39 -0.91 20.00
N ALA A 3 3.29 -2.22 20.19
CA ALA A 3 4.30 -3.16 19.74
C ALA A 3 3.58 -4.38 19.19
N THR A 4 3.89 -4.73 17.95
CA THR A 4 3.25 -5.84 17.26
C THR A 4 4.18 -6.39 16.18
N ASP A 5 3.74 -7.39 15.44
CA ASP A 5 4.49 -7.94 14.31
C ASP A 5 3.54 -8.41 13.21
N PHE A 6 4.11 -8.73 12.04
CA PHE A 6 3.32 -9.15 10.89
C PHE A 6 2.56 -10.45 11.13
N ASP A 7 3.14 -11.37 11.91
CA ASP A 7 2.48 -12.65 12.18
C ASP A 7 1.24 -12.47 13.06
N ALA A 8 1.34 -11.57 14.06
CA ALA A 8 0.23 -11.30 14.97
C ALA A 8 -0.94 -10.61 14.28
N GLU A 9 -0.63 -9.72 13.33
CA GLU A 9 -1.64 -8.90 12.64
C GLU A 9 -2.14 -9.54 11.36
N ARG A 10 -1.54 -10.65 10.90
CA ARG A 10 -1.80 -11.21 9.57
C ARG A 10 -3.28 -11.46 9.30
N GLU A 11 -3.76 -10.81 8.26
CA GLU A 11 -5.13 -10.91 7.82
C GLU A 11 -5.18 -10.71 6.31
N TYR A 12 -5.40 -11.80 5.58
CA TYR A 12 -5.59 -11.73 4.13
C TYR A 12 -7.07 -11.72 3.80
N ASP A 13 -7.44 -11.04 2.73
CA ASP A 13 -8.81 -10.98 2.24
C ASP A 13 -8.80 -11.46 0.79
N ASP A 14 -9.70 -12.35 0.42
CA ASP A 14 -9.73 -12.94 -0.93
C ASP A 14 -10.35 -12.02 -1.99
N GLN A 15 -10.93 -10.90 -1.60
CA GLN A 15 -11.58 -9.95 -2.51
C GLN A 15 -10.67 -8.78 -2.86
N THR A 16 -9.86 -8.32 -1.91
CA THR A 16 -9.00 -7.14 -2.08
C THR A 16 -7.84 -7.21 -1.10
N PHE A 17 -6.83 -6.33 -1.29
CA PHE A 17 -5.78 -6.23 -0.31
C PHE A 17 -6.37 -5.90 1.07
N SER A 18 -5.66 -6.32 2.12
CA SER A 18 -6.05 -6.06 3.50
C SER A 18 -5.08 -5.04 4.11
N ALA A 19 -5.62 -3.96 4.67
CA ALA A 19 -4.83 -2.93 5.35
C ALA A 19 -5.19 -2.95 6.84
N VAL A 20 -4.30 -3.50 7.65
CA VAL A 20 -4.51 -3.57 9.10
C VAL A 20 -3.83 -2.38 9.75
N GLU A 21 -4.62 -1.43 10.22
CA GLU A 21 -4.09 -0.23 10.88
C GLU A 21 -3.66 -0.60 12.30
N VAL A 22 -2.36 -0.45 12.59
CA VAL A 22 -1.80 -0.80 13.89
C VAL A 22 -1.52 0.43 14.75
N PHE A 23 -1.45 1.60 14.15
CA PHE A 23 -1.28 2.86 14.88
C PHE A 23 -1.78 4.04 14.04
N ARG A 24 -2.37 5.02 14.74
CA ARG A 24 -2.76 6.29 14.12
C ARG A 24 -2.65 7.42 15.14
N SER A 25 -2.09 8.54 14.68
CA SER A 25 -2.14 9.82 15.38
C SER A 25 -2.42 10.90 14.33
N ASP A 26 -2.47 12.17 14.72
CA ASP A 26 -2.61 13.27 13.75
C ASP A 26 -1.37 13.44 12.87
N ARG A 27 -0.25 12.79 13.23
CA ARG A 27 1.02 12.96 12.51
C ARG A 27 1.37 11.78 11.62
N MET A 28 0.88 10.58 11.92
CA MET A 28 1.21 9.40 11.13
C MET A 28 0.19 8.29 11.26
N LYS A 29 0.19 7.41 10.28
CA LYS A 29 -0.59 6.18 10.28
C LYS A 29 0.35 5.03 9.91
N VAL A 30 0.29 3.94 10.66
CA VAL A 30 1.09 2.74 10.39
C VAL A 30 0.14 1.59 10.05
N VAL A 31 0.38 0.98 8.91
CA VAL A 31 -0.47 -0.10 8.37
C VAL A 31 0.39 -1.29 8.01
N CYS A 32 -0.07 -2.49 8.40
CA CYS A 32 0.44 -3.74 7.83
C CYS A 32 -0.45 -4.11 6.65
N GLY A 33 0.12 -4.12 5.45
CA GLY A 33 -0.60 -4.47 4.23
C GLY A 33 -0.38 -5.92 3.87
N TYR A 34 -1.46 -6.62 3.57
CA TYR A 34 -1.44 -8.03 3.17
C TYR A 34 -2.13 -8.18 1.82
N PHE A 35 -1.40 -8.74 0.86
CA PHE A 35 -1.87 -8.86 -0.52
C PHE A 35 -1.79 -10.32 -0.95
N GLU A 36 -2.91 -10.89 -1.37
CA GLU A 36 -2.91 -12.16 -2.09
C GLU A 36 -2.30 -11.92 -3.47
N PRO A 37 -1.82 -12.95 -4.18
CA PRO A 37 -1.25 -12.76 -5.52
C PRO A 37 -2.15 -11.91 -6.42
N GLY A 38 -1.55 -10.89 -7.06
CA GLY A 38 -2.24 -10.00 -7.97
C GLY A 38 -3.04 -8.86 -7.33
N GLN A 39 -3.22 -8.89 -6.02
CA GLN A 39 -3.95 -7.81 -5.34
C GLN A 39 -3.11 -6.53 -5.29
N PHE A 40 -3.78 -5.40 -5.17
CA PHE A 40 -3.10 -4.11 -5.29
C PHE A 40 -3.82 -2.99 -4.56
N ILE A 41 -3.04 -1.96 -4.22
CA ILE A 41 -3.56 -0.64 -3.86
C ILE A 41 -3.52 0.20 -5.14
N PRO A 42 -4.66 0.66 -5.66
CA PRO A 42 -4.70 1.47 -6.87
C PRO A 42 -3.87 2.74 -6.77
N VAL A 43 -3.32 3.18 -7.89
CA VAL A 43 -2.51 4.40 -7.96
C VAL A 43 -3.36 5.60 -7.60
N HIS A 44 -2.85 6.41 -6.68
CA HIS A 44 -3.48 7.64 -6.21
C HIS A 44 -2.38 8.57 -5.66
N ALA A 45 -2.72 9.82 -5.41
CA ALA A 45 -1.72 10.83 -5.02
C ALA A 45 -2.19 11.64 -3.82
N PRO A 46 -2.22 11.05 -2.61
CA PRO A 46 -2.60 11.82 -1.42
C PRO A 46 -1.52 12.82 -1.02
N SER A 47 -1.91 13.82 -0.23
CA SER A 47 -1.00 14.85 0.28
C SER A 47 -0.23 14.34 1.50
N SER A 48 0.34 13.16 1.39
CA SER A 48 1.09 12.49 2.46
C SER A 48 2.33 11.84 1.88
N ASP A 49 3.41 11.86 2.65
CA ASP A 49 4.56 11.01 2.34
C ASP A 49 4.23 9.59 2.78
N VAL A 50 4.78 8.60 2.08
CA VAL A 50 4.66 7.20 2.52
C VAL A 50 6.01 6.51 2.43
N ALA A 51 6.36 5.77 3.49
CA ALA A 51 7.48 4.85 3.49
C ALA A 51 6.89 3.44 3.42
N ILE A 52 7.34 2.66 2.45
CA ILE A 52 6.88 1.29 2.23
C ILE A 52 8.05 0.36 2.42
N HIS A 53 7.94 -0.55 3.38
CA HIS A 53 8.95 -1.58 3.63
C HIS A 53 8.35 -2.94 3.34
N VAL A 54 8.96 -3.67 2.41
CA VAL A 54 8.48 -5.02 2.06
C VAL A 54 9.01 -6.01 3.08
N GLN A 55 8.09 -6.70 3.75
CA GLN A 55 8.41 -7.72 4.74
C GLN A 55 8.62 -9.09 4.08
N SER A 56 7.78 -9.43 3.12
CA SER A 56 7.87 -10.72 2.42
C SER A 56 7.15 -10.64 1.08
N GLY A 57 7.51 -11.54 0.18
CA GLY A 57 6.91 -11.63 -1.15
C GLY A 57 7.55 -10.71 -2.17
N GLU A 58 6.95 -10.61 -3.33
CA GLU A 58 7.45 -9.83 -4.46
C GLU A 58 6.33 -9.07 -5.14
N GLY A 59 6.67 -7.91 -5.67
CA GLY A 59 5.70 -7.09 -6.37
C GLY A 59 6.33 -5.84 -6.98
N VAL A 60 5.50 -4.82 -7.20
CA VAL A 60 5.93 -3.53 -7.73
C VAL A 60 5.36 -2.41 -6.89
N VAL A 61 6.12 -1.32 -6.79
CA VAL A 61 5.65 -0.06 -6.19
C VAL A 61 5.74 1.03 -7.25
N ARG A 62 4.62 1.71 -7.46
CA ARG A 62 4.56 2.86 -8.36
C ARG A 62 5.02 4.11 -7.61
N ASP A 63 5.90 4.87 -8.23
CA ASP A 63 6.43 6.13 -7.71
C ASP A 63 6.47 7.15 -8.85
N GLY A 64 5.45 7.98 -8.92
CA GLY A 64 5.28 8.88 -10.06
C GLY A 64 5.03 8.09 -11.33
N GLU A 65 5.92 8.24 -12.31
CA GLU A 65 5.86 7.48 -13.56
C GLU A 65 6.73 6.22 -13.54
N GLU A 66 7.50 6.03 -12.46
CA GLU A 66 8.39 4.90 -12.34
C GLU A 66 7.73 3.73 -11.61
N GLU A 67 8.16 2.52 -11.94
CA GLU A 67 7.77 1.32 -11.20
C GLU A 67 9.04 0.65 -10.68
N HIS A 68 9.03 0.37 -9.37
CA HIS A 68 10.16 -0.30 -8.72
C HIS A 68 9.78 -1.74 -8.42
N ARG A 69 10.57 -2.69 -8.93
CA ARG A 69 10.45 -4.09 -8.50
C ARG A 69 10.91 -4.17 -7.05
N VAL A 70 10.13 -4.82 -6.21
CA VAL A 70 10.42 -4.94 -4.78
C VAL A 70 10.33 -6.38 -4.30
N GLY A 71 11.12 -6.69 -3.29
CA GLY A 71 11.12 -7.96 -2.59
C GLY A 71 11.45 -7.73 -1.12
N ALA A 72 11.52 -8.82 -0.36
CA ALA A 72 11.75 -8.74 1.09
C ALA A 72 12.97 -7.88 1.43
N GLY A 73 12.78 -6.92 2.32
CA GLY A 73 13.81 -6.01 2.79
C GLY A 73 13.89 -4.68 2.04
N ASP A 74 13.21 -4.56 0.89
CA ASP A 74 13.26 -3.32 0.11
C ASP A 74 12.43 -2.22 0.77
N VAL A 75 12.88 -0.98 0.57
CA VAL A 75 12.20 0.23 1.06
C VAL A 75 12.00 1.19 -0.10
N VAL A 76 10.78 1.70 -0.25
CA VAL A 76 10.47 2.75 -1.22
C VAL A 76 9.78 3.88 -0.46
N VAL A 77 10.25 5.11 -0.68
CA VAL A 77 9.62 6.30 -0.11
C VAL A 77 9.04 7.12 -1.25
N VAL A 78 7.75 7.43 -1.18
CA VAL A 78 7.08 8.26 -2.17
C VAL A 78 6.62 9.54 -1.50
N GLU A 79 6.99 10.68 -2.07
CA GLU A 79 6.66 12.00 -1.50
C GLU A 79 5.20 12.36 -1.74
N ALA A 80 4.68 13.24 -0.88
CA ALA A 80 3.33 13.77 -0.99
C ALA A 80 3.02 14.27 -2.40
N ASP A 81 1.76 14.14 -2.81
CA ASP A 81 1.25 14.61 -4.10
C ASP A 81 1.87 13.90 -5.32
N THR A 82 2.51 12.77 -5.10
CA THR A 82 3.09 11.92 -6.14
C THR A 82 2.25 10.64 -6.27
N ASP A 83 1.98 10.23 -7.49
CA ASP A 83 1.23 8.99 -7.77
C ASP A 83 1.93 7.80 -7.11
N ARG A 84 1.18 6.99 -6.41
CA ARG A 84 1.69 5.80 -5.73
C ARG A 84 0.69 4.66 -5.80
N GLY A 85 1.20 3.46 -5.87
CA GLY A 85 0.42 2.24 -5.80
C GLY A 85 1.33 1.08 -5.45
N VAL A 86 0.74 -0.01 -4.98
CA VAL A 86 1.46 -1.23 -4.64
C VAL A 86 0.72 -2.39 -5.23
N LYS A 87 1.43 -3.31 -5.88
CA LYS A 87 0.81 -4.49 -6.47
C LYS A 87 1.67 -5.72 -6.21
N ALA A 88 1.06 -6.77 -5.66
CA ALA A 88 1.69 -8.09 -5.56
C ALA A 88 1.77 -8.71 -6.96
N ASP A 89 2.85 -9.46 -7.21
CA ASP A 89 2.96 -10.23 -8.44
C ASP A 89 1.82 -11.25 -8.54
N ASP A 90 1.49 -11.68 -9.75
CA ASP A 90 0.40 -12.61 -9.98
C ASP A 90 0.67 -13.99 -9.38
N ASP A 91 1.92 -14.30 -9.05
CA ASP A 91 2.33 -15.58 -8.49
C ASP A 91 2.94 -15.45 -7.08
N SER A 92 2.78 -14.31 -6.43
CA SER A 92 3.36 -14.07 -5.11
C SER A 92 2.42 -13.28 -4.21
N SER A 93 2.26 -13.72 -2.97
CA SER A 93 1.66 -12.86 -1.94
C SER A 93 2.68 -11.78 -1.56
N LEU A 94 2.24 -10.73 -0.90
CA LEU A 94 3.09 -9.61 -0.50
C LEU A 94 2.66 -9.12 0.87
N GLU A 95 3.63 -8.91 1.76
CA GLU A 95 3.38 -8.26 3.05
C GLU A 95 4.28 -7.05 3.15
N ALA A 96 3.72 -5.89 3.45
CA ALA A 96 4.45 -4.64 3.47
C ALA A 96 3.96 -3.73 4.59
N LEU A 97 4.92 -3.02 5.19
CA LEU A 97 4.62 -1.97 6.17
C LEU A 97 4.48 -0.66 5.41
N LEU A 98 3.39 0.07 5.66
CA LEU A 98 3.18 1.39 5.08
C LEU A 98 3.06 2.40 6.21
N VAL A 99 3.98 3.37 6.22
CA VAL A 99 3.96 4.47 7.18
C VAL A 99 3.63 5.74 6.43
N THR A 100 2.49 6.34 6.73
CA THR A 100 1.96 7.50 6.00
C THR A 100 1.93 8.70 6.94
N ALA A 101 2.44 9.84 6.50
CA ALA A 101 2.53 11.06 7.31
C ALA A 101 2.26 12.30 6.46
N PRO A 102 1.23 13.12 6.81
CA PRO A 102 0.19 12.84 7.81
C PRO A 102 -0.80 11.80 7.30
N PRO A 103 -1.69 11.27 8.15
CA PRO A 103 -2.71 10.34 7.68
C PRO A 103 -3.56 10.98 6.59
N PRO A 104 -3.83 10.27 5.46
CA PRO A 104 -4.68 10.80 4.42
C PRO A 104 -6.11 11.02 4.91
N THR A 105 -6.82 11.96 4.31
CA THR A 105 -8.23 12.20 4.60
C THR A 105 -9.09 11.13 3.93
N ASP A 106 -10.33 10.99 4.36
CA ASP A 106 -11.26 10.05 3.75
C ASP A 106 -11.47 10.36 2.26
N ALA A 107 -11.53 11.64 1.88
CA ALA A 107 -11.68 12.04 0.49
C ALA A 107 -10.50 11.59 -0.38
N GLU A 108 -9.30 11.55 0.17
CA GLU A 108 -8.09 11.12 -0.54
C GLU A 108 -8.08 9.62 -0.81
N HIS A 109 -8.92 8.84 -0.15
CA HIS A 109 -9.09 7.41 -0.40
C HIS A 109 -10.07 7.10 -1.53
N GLU A 110 -10.79 8.11 -2.04
CA GLU A 110 -11.79 7.90 -3.09
C GLU A 110 -11.20 7.27 -4.37
N PRO A 111 -10.04 7.71 -4.87
CA PRO A 111 -9.43 7.06 -6.03
C PRO A 111 -9.10 5.58 -5.77
N VAL A 112 -8.72 5.23 -4.54
CA VAL A 112 -8.45 3.83 -4.17
C VAL A 112 -9.73 3.02 -4.25
N ARG A 113 -10.83 3.51 -3.68
CA ARG A 113 -12.14 2.83 -3.74
C ARG A 113 -12.59 2.64 -5.18
N THR A 114 -12.44 3.67 -6.01
CA THR A 114 -12.81 3.63 -7.42
C THR A 114 -11.98 2.60 -8.18
N GLY A 115 -10.66 2.61 -7.99
CA GLY A 115 -9.76 1.65 -8.64
C GLY A 115 -10.05 0.22 -8.26
N LEU A 116 -10.30 -0.05 -6.97
CA LEU A 116 -10.66 -1.38 -6.50
C LEU A 116 -11.98 -1.85 -7.09
N LYS A 117 -12.98 -0.97 -7.14
CA LYS A 117 -14.29 -1.27 -7.70
C LYS A 117 -14.20 -1.61 -9.18
N ARG A 118 -13.30 -0.97 -9.92
CA ARG A 118 -13.10 -1.19 -11.35
C ARG A 118 -12.07 -2.28 -11.66
N GLY A 119 -11.31 -2.72 -10.67
CA GLY A 119 -10.23 -3.68 -10.87
C GLY A 119 -9.04 -3.07 -11.62
N GLU A 120 -8.81 -1.76 -11.51
CA GLU A 120 -7.76 -1.05 -12.23
C GLU A 120 -6.67 -0.58 -11.28
N PHE A 121 -5.43 -1.05 -11.51
CA PHE A 121 -4.27 -0.62 -10.73
C PHE A 121 -3.97 0.86 -11.00
N ASP A 122 -3.93 1.25 -12.27
CA ASP A 122 -3.73 2.65 -12.66
C ASP A 122 -4.93 3.13 -13.49
N PRO A 123 -5.95 3.72 -12.85
CA PRO A 123 -7.15 4.18 -13.55
C PRO A 123 -6.88 5.25 -14.61
N LYS A 124 -5.75 5.97 -14.52
CA LYS A 124 -5.39 7.01 -15.49
C LYS A 124 -4.95 6.45 -16.82
N GLU A 125 -4.55 5.18 -16.87
CA GLU A 125 -4.07 4.52 -18.08
C GLU A 125 -5.17 3.75 -18.81
N SER A 126 -6.35 3.67 -18.23
CA SER A 126 -7.46 2.93 -18.80
C SER A 126 -8.31 3.78 -19.74
#